data_3ed703b82747fbfbb0281b2ec515db4a
#
_entry.id   3ed703b82747fbfbb0281b2ec515db4a
#
_cell.length_a   1.000
_cell.length_b   1.000
_cell.length_c   1.000
_cell.angle_alpha   90.00
_cell.angle_beta   90.00
_cell.angle_gamma   90.00
#
_symmetry.space_group_name_H-M   'P 1'
#
loop_
_entity.id
_entity.type
_entity.pdbx_description
1 polymer ?
#
loop_
_entity_poly.entity_id
_entity_poly.type
_entity_poly.pdbx_seq_one_letter_code
_entity_poly.pdbx_strand_id
1 'polypeptide(L)'
;MQRILVVDDDPKVCMAIEVYLERHNFQVTIADGGDAGLRALEGGGFDLMIVDIFMPNMRSFESIRIFHERAPSVPLIAMSGYAFANLDSPAPDFLRMAFELGASRCLRKPFTPVALLTVINECLSEARARLPEQFN
;
A
#
# COMPACT_ATOMS: atom_id res chain seq x y z
N MET A 1 1.00 -18.58 -3.21
CA MET A 1 1.61 -17.52 -2.39
C MET A 1 1.18 -16.16 -2.91
N GLN A 2 0.63 -15.34 -2.03
CA GLN A 2 0.15 -14.02 -2.42
C GLN A 2 1.32 -13.05 -2.59
N ARG A 3 1.19 -12.19 -3.61
CA ARG A 3 2.26 -11.27 -4.01
C ARG A 3 1.90 -9.83 -3.62
N ILE A 4 2.84 -9.17 -2.94
CA ILE A 4 2.66 -7.81 -2.45
C ILE A 4 3.75 -6.91 -3.05
N LEU A 5 3.33 -5.78 -3.62
CA LEU A 5 4.24 -4.75 -4.09
C LEU A 5 4.37 -3.69 -2.99
N VAL A 6 5.59 -3.34 -2.63
CA VAL A 6 5.87 -2.29 -1.65
C VAL A 6 6.63 -1.16 -2.34
N VAL A 7 6.06 0.03 -2.32
CA VAL A 7 6.65 1.20 -2.97
C VAL A 7 6.96 2.26 -1.92
N ASP A 8 8.23 2.47 -1.64
CA ASP A 8 8.71 3.43 -0.64
C ASP A 8 10.16 3.75 -0.96
N ASP A 9 10.55 5.01 -0.83
CA ASP A 9 11.93 5.43 -1.10
C ASP A 9 12.87 5.23 0.08
N ASP A 10 12.35 4.81 1.23
CA ASP A 10 13.18 4.52 2.41
C ASP A 10 13.55 3.03 2.44
N PRO A 11 14.84 2.71 2.20
CA PRO A 11 15.26 1.31 2.15
C PRO A 11 15.09 0.58 3.48
N LYS A 12 15.12 1.29 4.59
CA LYS A 12 14.95 0.67 5.91
C LYS A 12 13.51 0.19 6.10
N VAL A 13 12.55 1.00 5.67
CA VAL A 13 11.13 0.62 5.72
C VAL A 13 10.88 -0.57 4.81
N CYS A 14 11.40 -0.52 3.59
CA CYS A 14 11.24 -1.61 2.63
C CYS A 14 11.81 -2.91 3.16
N MET A 15 13.02 -2.88 3.72
CA MET A 15 13.66 -4.07 4.25
C MET A 15 12.87 -4.67 5.41
N ALA A 16 12.40 -3.83 6.32
CA ALA A 16 11.64 -4.30 7.47
C ALA A 16 10.34 -4.99 7.03
N ILE A 17 9.64 -4.38 6.10
CA ILE A 17 8.41 -4.94 5.57
C ILE A 17 8.67 -6.26 4.85
N GLU A 18 9.68 -6.29 3.99
CA GLU A 18 10.03 -7.49 3.23
C GLU A 18 10.35 -8.67 4.14
N VAL A 19 11.23 -8.47 5.11
CA VAL A 19 11.64 -9.53 6.02
C VAL A 19 10.44 -10.06 6.79
N TYR A 20 9.62 -9.17 7.32
CA TYR A 20 8.48 -9.58 8.11
C TYR A 20 7.44 -10.34 7.28
N LEU A 21 7.10 -9.82 6.12
CA LEU A 21 6.06 -10.43 5.29
C LEU A 21 6.50 -11.75 4.67
N GLU A 22 7.77 -11.88 4.31
CA GLU A 22 8.27 -13.15 3.78
C GLU A 22 8.21 -14.26 4.82
N ARG A 23 8.38 -13.91 6.10
CA ARG A 23 8.19 -14.87 7.19
C ARG A 23 6.76 -15.34 7.33
N HIS A 24 5.82 -14.57 6.79
CA HIS A 24 4.39 -14.90 6.83
C HIS A 24 3.87 -15.40 5.49
N ASN A 25 4.78 -15.93 4.67
CA ASN A 25 4.46 -16.59 3.42
C ASN A 25 3.91 -15.68 2.33
N PHE A 26 4.30 -14.41 2.34
CA PHE A 26 4.03 -13.50 1.23
C PHE A 26 5.26 -13.40 0.33
N GLN A 27 5.03 -13.21 -0.95
CA GLN A 27 6.10 -12.89 -1.90
C GLN A 27 6.12 -11.38 -2.08
N VAL A 28 7.24 -10.75 -1.74
CA VAL A 28 7.33 -9.28 -1.71
C VAL A 28 8.23 -8.78 -2.83
N THR A 29 7.73 -7.79 -3.55
CA THR A 29 8.51 -7.05 -4.54
C THR A 29 8.68 -5.63 -4.02
N ILE A 30 9.92 -5.16 -3.94
CA ILE A 30 10.24 -3.82 -3.46
C ILE A 30 10.52 -2.90 -4.64
N ALA A 31 9.92 -1.72 -4.61
CA ALA A 31 10.23 -0.64 -5.54
C ALA A 31 10.62 0.60 -4.73
N ASP A 32 11.73 1.23 -5.10
CA ASP A 32 12.32 2.32 -4.35
C ASP A 32 11.77 3.70 -4.74
N GLY A 33 10.74 3.74 -5.52
CA GLY A 33 10.12 5.00 -5.93
C GLY A 33 8.99 4.77 -6.91
N GLY A 34 8.39 5.87 -7.34
CA GLY A 34 7.22 5.83 -8.21
C GLY A 34 7.46 5.13 -9.54
N ASP A 35 8.55 5.49 -10.23
CA ASP A 35 8.83 4.91 -11.53
C ASP A 35 9.07 3.40 -11.45
N ALA A 36 9.86 2.98 -10.47
CA ALA A 36 10.13 1.55 -10.26
C ALA A 36 8.85 0.79 -9.91
N GLY A 37 7.98 1.42 -9.10
CA GLY A 37 6.71 0.83 -8.72
C GLY A 37 5.78 0.63 -9.92
N LEU A 38 5.69 1.63 -10.77
CA LEU A 38 4.85 1.54 -11.96
C LEU A 38 5.37 0.51 -12.94
N ARG A 39 6.68 0.40 -13.09
CA ARG A 39 7.27 -0.66 -13.91
C ARG A 39 6.96 -2.05 -13.35
N ALA A 40 7.00 -2.19 -12.03
CA ALA A 40 6.66 -3.46 -11.40
C ALA A 40 5.20 -3.84 -11.67
N LEU A 41 4.28 -2.85 -11.63
CA LEU A 41 2.87 -3.10 -11.92
C LEU A 41 2.64 -3.58 -13.35
N GLU A 42 3.46 -3.16 -14.29
CA GLU A 42 3.33 -3.60 -15.69
C GLU A 42 3.49 -5.11 -15.82
N GLY A 43 4.27 -5.73 -14.97
CA GLY A 43 4.41 -7.18 -14.94
C GLY A 43 3.18 -7.89 -14.39
N GLY A 44 2.34 -7.20 -13.67
CA GLY A 44 1.08 -7.72 -13.16
C GLY A 44 1.21 -8.78 -12.07
N GLY A 45 0.09 -9.30 -11.66
CA GLY A 45 0.05 -10.43 -10.73
C GLY A 45 0.16 -10.10 -9.26
N PHE A 46 0.00 -8.84 -8.86
CA PHE A 46 0.02 -8.46 -7.46
C PHE A 46 -1.37 -8.60 -6.84
N ASP A 47 -1.42 -9.10 -5.63
CA ASP A 47 -2.65 -9.24 -4.87
C ASP A 47 -2.92 -8.03 -3.99
N LEU A 48 -1.88 -7.23 -3.71
CA LEU A 48 -1.95 -6.07 -2.85
C LEU A 48 -0.77 -5.15 -3.15
N MET A 49 -0.95 -3.85 -2.99
CA MET A 49 0.17 -2.92 -3.05
C MET A 49 0.15 -2.00 -1.84
N ILE A 50 1.34 -1.69 -1.33
CA ILE A 50 1.54 -0.78 -0.20
C ILE A 50 2.38 0.37 -0.74
N VAL A 51 1.81 1.59 -0.70
CA VAL A 51 2.42 2.73 -1.38
C VAL A 51 2.57 3.91 -0.41
N ASP A 52 3.79 4.45 -0.34
CA ASP A 52 4.04 5.64 0.46
C ASP A 52 3.37 6.86 -0.20
N ILE A 53 2.75 7.68 0.62
CA ILE A 53 2.09 8.90 0.15
C ILE A 53 3.11 9.94 -0.28
N PHE A 54 4.25 9.98 0.38
CA PHE A 54 5.30 10.95 0.09
C PHE A 54 6.49 10.31 -0.58
N MET A 55 6.64 10.53 -1.86
CA MET A 55 7.81 10.07 -2.60
C MET A 55 8.40 11.22 -3.40
N PRO A 56 9.73 11.25 -3.59
CA PRO A 56 10.34 12.26 -4.44
C PRO A 56 9.73 12.25 -5.83
N ASN A 57 9.60 13.42 -6.42
CA ASN A 57 9.08 13.61 -7.78
C ASN A 57 7.59 13.30 -7.93
N MET A 58 6.88 13.10 -6.85
CA MET A 58 5.42 12.99 -6.86
C MET A 58 4.83 13.96 -5.85
N ARG A 59 3.71 14.56 -6.21
CA ARG A 59 2.98 15.41 -5.28
C ARG A 59 2.34 14.54 -4.21
N SER A 60 2.09 15.13 -3.05
CA SER A 60 1.37 14.43 -1.98
C SER A 60 0.09 13.83 -2.51
N PHE A 61 -0.18 12.59 -2.15
CA PHE A 61 -1.37 11.85 -2.57
C PHE A 61 -1.43 11.48 -4.04
N GLU A 62 -0.59 12.06 -4.90
CA GLU A 62 -0.60 11.72 -6.31
C GLU A 62 -0.23 10.25 -6.53
N SER A 63 0.64 9.72 -5.68
CA SER A 63 1.03 8.32 -5.75
C SER A 63 -0.18 7.39 -5.61
N ILE A 64 -1.08 7.69 -4.67
CA ILE A 64 -2.27 6.88 -4.47
C ILE A 64 -3.11 6.84 -5.74
N ARG A 65 -3.39 8.02 -6.31
CA ARG A 65 -4.21 8.13 -7.50
C ARG A 65 -3.61 7.38 -8.68
N ILE A 66 -2.31 7.60 -8.93
CA ILE A 66 -1.64 7.01 -10.08
C ILE A 66 -1.58 5.49 -9.97
N PHE A 67 -1.20 4.97 -8.80
CA PHE A 67 -1.11 3.52 -8.63
C PHE A 67 -2.49 2.87 -8.68
N HIS A 68 -3.50 3.50 -8.10
CA HIS A 68 -4.85 2.97 -8.16
C HIS A 68 -5.39 2.96 -9.60
N GLU A 69 -5.18 4.03 -10.35
CA GLU A 69 -5.62 4.09 -11.74
C GLU A 69 -4.92 3.07 -12.62
N ARG A 70 -3.64 2.80 -12.31
CA ARG A 70 -2.86 1.84 -13.10
C ARG A 70 -3.27 0.38 -12.81
N ALA A 71 -3.72 0.09 -11.60
CA ALA A 71 -4.13 -1.25 -11.19
C ALA A 71 -5.38 -1.19 -10.31
N PRO A 72 -6.54 -0.83 -10.88
CA PRO A 72 -7.75 -0.56 -10.07
C PRO A 72 -8.31 -1.76 -9.35
N SER A 73 -7.99 -2.97 -9.78
CA SER A 73 -8.47 -4.19 -9.10
C SER A 73 -7.57 -4.62 -7.94
N VAL A 74 -6.40 -4.01 -7.80
CA VAL A 74 -5.45 -4.36 -6.73
C VAL A 74 -5.68 -3.45 -5.55
N PRO A 75 -6.03 -3.99 -4.36
CA PRO A 75 -6.20 -3.15 -3.18
C PRO A 75 -4.90 -2.43 -2.82
N LEU A 76 -5.04 -1.19 -2.36
CA LEU A 76 -3.91 -0.33 -2.07
C LEU A 76 -3.96 0.13 -0.61
N ILE A 77 -2.86 -0.10 0.12
CA ILE A 77 -2.65 0.44 1.45
C ILE A 77 -1.74 1.65 1.32
N ALA A 78 -2.21 2.81 1.75
CA ALA A 78 -1.41 4.04 1.74
C ALA A 78 -0.63 4.15 3.04
N MET A 79 0.66 4.48 2.94
CA MET A 79 1.49 4.73 4.12
C MET A 79 1.71 6.21 4.29
N SER A 80 1.47 6.72 5.50
CA SER A 80 1.73 8.12 5.83
C SER A 80 3.00 8.23 6.65
N GLY A 81 3.83 9.22 6.30
CA GLY A 81 5.08 9.45 7.01
C GLY A 81 4.92 10.32 8.25
N TYR A 82 6.07 10.61 8.87
CA TYR A 82 6.14 11.41 10.10
C TYR A 82 5.55 12.81 9.97
N ALA A 83 5.59 13.38 8.77
CA ALA A 83 5.08 14.73 8.56
C ALA A 83 3.61 14.86 8.96
N PHE A 84 2.83 13.80 8.76
CA PHE A 84 1.43 13.81 9.15
C PHE A 84 1.21 13.37 10.58
N ALA A 85 2.12 12.56 11.14
CA ALA A 85 1.99 12.12 12.52
C ALA A 85 2.12 13.28 13.51
N ASN A 86 2.83 14.35 13.12
CA ASN A 86 3.10 15.51 13.96
C ASN A 86 2.16 16.69 13.72
N LEU A 87 1.18 16.56 12.82
CA LEU A 87 0.23 17.62 12.60
C LEU A 87 -0.86 17.56 13.65
N ASP A 88 -1.15 18.72 14.25
CA ASP A 88 -2.29 18.87 15.15
C ASP A 88 -3.60 18.81 14.37
N SER A 89 -3.52 18.80 13.08
CA SER A 89 -4.67 18.74 12.21
C SER A 89 -5.34 17.38 12.32
N PRO A 90 -6.66 17.36 12.36
CA PRO A 90 -7.38 16.10 12.48
C PRO A 90 -7.10 15.18 11.28
N ALA A 91 -6.66 13.99 11.61
CA ALA A 91 -6.43 12.92 10.67
C ALA A 91 -7.64 12.60 9.76
N PRO A 92 -8.89 12.93 10.14
CA PRO A 92 -10.05 12.60 9.31
C PRO A 92 -10.01 13.09 7.88
N ASP A 93 -9.55 14.33 7.65
CA ASP A 93 -9.51 14.87 6.28
C ASP A 93 -8.47 14.19 5.43
N PHE A 94 -7.35 13.85 6.03
CA PHE A 94 -6.27 13.13 5.37
C PHE A 94 -6.72 11.72 4.98
N LEU A 95 -7.35 11.01 5.90
CA LEU A 95 -7.86 9.66 5.63
C LEU A 95 -8.92 9.67 4.55
N ARG A 96 -9.84 10.65 4.61
CA ARG A 96 -10.86 10.79 3.59
C ARG A 96 -10.25 10.98 2.21
N MET A 97 -9.24 11.85 2.12
CA MET A 97 -8.58 12.13 0.86
C MET A 97 -7.93 10.89 0.29
N ALA A 98 -7.25 10.11 1.15
CA ALA A 98 -6.63 8.87 0.71
C ALA A 98 -7.67 7.88 0.18
N PHE A 99 -8.80 7.72 0.88
CA PHE A 99 -9.86 6.81 0.44
C PHE A 99 -10.51 7.28 -0.86
N GLU A 100 -10.73 8.58 -1.01
CA GLU A 100 -11.31 9.13 -2.24
C GLU A 100 -10.42 8.90 -3.45
N LEU A 101 -9.10 8.84 -3.24
CA LEU A 101 -8.15 8.61 -4.31
C LEU A 101 -7.92 7.13 -4.63
N GLY A 102 -8.48 6.25 -3.83
CA GLY A 102 -8.45 4.82 -4.12
C GLY A 102 -7.79 3.93 -3.09
N ALA A 103 -7.35 4.47 -1.96
CA ALA A 103 -6.76 3.63 -0.91
C ALA A 103 -7.84 2.81 -0.21
N SER A 104 -7.56 1.53 -0.01
CA SER A 104 -8.45 0.64 0.76
C SER A 104 -8.24 0.82 2.26
N ARG A 105 -7.00 1.07 2.66
CA ARG A 105 -6.62 1.28 4.06
C ARG A 105 -5.44 2.25 4.11
N CYS A 106 -5.20 2.80 5.30
CA CYS A 106 -4.04 3.65 5.55
C CYS A 106 -3.25 3.12 6.74
N LEU A 107 -1.92 3.23 6.66
CA LEU A 107 -1.01 2.87 7.72
C LEU A 107 -0.13 4.05 8.07
N ARG A 108 -0.12 4.45 9.32
CA ARG A 108 0.70 5.56 9.79
C ARG A 108 2.05 5.05 10.27
N LYS A 109 3.12 5.63 9.76
CA LYS A 109 4.47 5.33 10.24
C LYS A 109 4.74 6.09 11.54
N PRO A 110 5.44 5.52 12.51
CA PRO A 110 5.86 4.12 12.55
C PRO A 110 4.69 3.19 12.88
N PHE A 111 4.67 2.02 12.29
CA PHE A 111 3.66 1.01 12.59
C PHE A 111 4.32 -0.24 13.14
N THR A 112 3.56 -1.02 13.91
CA THR A 112 4.06 -2.30 14.41
C THR A 112 3.90 -3.37 13.33
N PRO A 113 4.70 -4.44 13.37
CA PRO A 113 4.51 -5.56 12.44
C PRO A 113 3.11 -6.16 12.54
N VAL A 114 2.53 -6.22 13.74
CA VAL A 114 1.18 -6.75 13.92
C VAL A 114 0.15 -5.86 13.23
N ALA A 115 0.29 -4.54 13.34
CA ALA A 115 -0.62 -3.61 12.67
C ALA A 115 -0.55 -3.77 11.15
N LEU A 116 0.66 -3.92 10.62
CA LEU A 116 0.86 -4.13 9.19
C LEU A 116 0.14 -5.39 8.72
N LEU A 117 0.38 -6.50 9.40
CA LEU A 117 -0.21 -7.78 9.01
C LEU A 117 -1.74 -7.76 9.12
N THR A 118 -2.25 -7.11 10.16
CA THR A 118 -3.70 -6.99 10.36
C THR A 118 -4.35 -6.26 9.19
N VAL A 119 -3.78 -5.13 8.80
CA VAL A 119 -4.32 -4.32 7.69
C VAL A 119 -4.23 -5.08 6.37
N ILE A 120 -3.12 -5.79 6.15
CA ILE A 120 -2.96 -6.62 4.94
C ILE A 120 -4.05 -7.69 4.88
N ASN A 121 -4.25 -8.41 5.96
CA ASN A 121 -5.25 -9.48 5.99
C ASN A 121 -6.67 -8.95 5.81
N GLU A 122 -6.98 -7.78 6.36
CA GLU A 122 -8.26 -7.14 6.15
C GLU A 122 -8.48 -6.79 4.68
N CYS A 123 -7.47 -6.21 4.03
CA CYS A 123 -7.56 -5.88 2.62
C CYS A 123 -7.74 -7.10 1.73
N LEU A 124 -6.99 -8.15 2.01
CA LEU A 124 -7.06 -9.37 1.21
C LEU A 124 -8.40 -10.08 1.40
N SER A 125 -8.93 -10.07 2.61
CA SER A 125 -10.24 -10.64 2.90
C SER A 125 -11.36 -9.88 2.18
N GLU A 126 -11.30 -8.56 2.20
CA GLU A 126 -12.29 -7.73 1.51
C GLU A 126 -12.23 -7.91 -0.01
N ALA A 127 -11.04 -8.01 -0.57
CA ALA A 127 -10.86 -8.22 -1.99
C ALA A 127 -11.44 -9.56 -2.41
N ARG A 128 -11.23 -10.58 -1.59
CA ARG A 128 -11.79 -11.93 -1.85
C ARG A 128 -13.31 -11.91 -1.77
N ALA A 129 -13.88 -11.18 -0.82
CA ALA A 129 -15.32 -11.07 -0.64
C ALA A 129 -16.00 -10.37 -1.81
N ARG A 130 -15.26 -9.53 -2.55
CA ARG A 130 -15.80 -8.80 -3.71
C ARG A 130 -15.79 -9.62 -5.00
N LEU A 131 -15.16 -10.80 -4.99
CA LEU A 131 -15.14 -11.64 -6.17
C LEU A 131 -16.57 -12.12 -6.48
N PRO A 132 -16.95 -12.14 -7.76
CA PRO A 132 -18.28 -12.61 -8.12
C PRO A 132 -18.49 -14.08 -7.74
N GLU A 133 -19.70 -14.42 -7.32
CA GLU A 133 -20.04 -15.79 -6.93
C GLU A 133 -20.30 -16.69 -8.15
N GLN A 134 -20.01 -16.23 -9.32
CA GLN A 134 -20.31 -16.96 -10.57
C GLN A 134 -19.56 -18.27 -10.73
N PHE A 135 -18.68 -18.58 -9.82
CA PHE A 135 -17.92 -19.81 -9.85
C PHE A 135 -18.50 -20.91 -8.97
N ASN A 136 -19.62 -20.67 -8.39
CA ASN A 136 -20.31 -21.66 -7.57
C ASN A 136 -20.98 -22.73 -8.43
#